data_15cdd44e4f7f088c05bd6d0410323184
#
_entry.id   15cdd44e4f7f088c05bd6d0410323184
#
_cell.length_a   1.000
_cell.length_b   1.000
_cell.length_c   1.000
_cell.angle_alpha   90.00
_cell.angle_beta   90.00
_cell.angle_gamma   90.00
#
_symmetry.space_group_name_H-M   'P 1'
#
loop_
_entity.id
_entity.type
_entity.pdbx_description
1 polymer ?
#
loop_
_entity_poly.entity_id
_entity_poly.type
_entity_poly.pdbx_seq_one_letter_code
_entity_poly.pdbx_strand_id
1 'polypeptide(L)'
;MLRSLGAASIFLLLIAPALGQNPAAKSDPGQEQRNSGRSPVEVVRVFYTYLTTYRPLGIPKGRAKRALWPLMSKRLVRELETLQSCEDDYFRRYAEYLRANQFKPGIGWLEDGLFSGPNEAASPSKFSILSSKTVGENRVDVHLRFTHKQTYCCGYPPQYEHYEGVVTVVLEDDRFVIDDFVARGVTPLVRLSDGYAGCKGGQWVGRPGEPD
;
A
#
# COMPACT_ATOMS: atom_id res chain seq x y z
N MET A 1 -68.03 27.39 42.09
CA MET A 1 -67.66 26.07 41.60
C MET A 1 -66.26 26.15 41.00
N LEU A 2 -65.24 25.78 41.77
CA LEU A 2 -63.82 25.78 41.32
C LEU A 2 -63.52 24.43 40.67
N ARG A 3 -62.93 24.47 39.45
CA ARG A 3 -62.29 23.32 38.84
C ARG A 3 -60.80 23.54 38.75
N SER A 4 -60.08 22.70 39.42
CA SER A 4 -58.68 22.55 39.50
C SER A 4 -58.11 22.07 38.14
N LEU A 5 -57.10 22.81 37.62
CA LEU A 5 -56.29 22.40 36.47
C LEU A 5 -54.99 21.79 37.01
N GLY A 6 -54.82 20.50 36.76
CA GLY A 6 -53.58 19.76 37.07
C GLY A 6 -52.53 20.04 36.00
N ALA A 7 -51.37 20.44 36.47
CA ALA A 7 -50.18 20.61 35.61
C ALA A 7 -49.50 19.25 35.41
N ALA A 8 -49.45 18.78 34.18
CA ALA A 8 -48.66 17.59 33.80
C ALA A 8 -47.24 18.04 33.42
N SER A 9 -46.26 17.69 34.26
CA SER A 9 -44.85 17.84 33.98
C SER A 9 -44.38 16.77 33.00
N ILE A 10 -44.03 17.22 31.80
CA ILE A 10 -43.39 16.37 30.77
C ILE A 10 -41.89 16.35 31.05
N PHE A 11 -41.33 15.25 31.54
CA PHE A 11 -39.91 14.99 31.62
C PHE A 11 -39.39 14.63 30.21
N LEU A 12 -38.70 15.57 29.57
CA LEU A 12 -37.95 15.34 28.36
C LEU A 12 -36.64 14.61 28.72
N LEU A 13 -36.59 13.30 28.48
CA LEU A 13 -35.33 12.53 28.51
C LEU A 13 -34.50 12.90 27.27
N LEU A 14 -33.47 13.69 27.44
CA LEU A 14 -32.42 13.92 26.45
C LEU A 14 -31.56 12.66 26.37
N ILE A 15 -31.81 11.83 25.37
CA ILE A 15 -30.94 10.73 24.99
C ILE A 15 -29.79 11.34 24.16
N ALA A 16 -28.63 11.51 24.76
CA ALA A 16 -27.41 11.88 24.05
C ALA A 16 -26.96 10.69 23.16
N PRO A 17 -26.69 10.91 21.86
CA PRO A 17 -26.08 9.85 21.05
C PRO A 17 -24.65 9.59 21.55
N ALA A 18 -24.38 8.39 22.00
CA ALA A 18 -23.05 7.92 22.25
C ALA A 18 -22.26 7.96 20.92
N LEU A 19 -21.35 8.92 20.81
CA LEU A 19 -20.35 8.95 19.76
C LEU A 19 -19.53 7.67 19.87
N GLY A 20 -19.80 6.73 18.97
CA GLY A 20 -19.05 5.50 18.82
C GLY A 20 -17.58 5.88 18.52
N GLN A 21 -16.75 5.77 19.53
CA GLN A 21 -15.29 5.76 19.35
C GLN A 21 -14.98 4.51 18.54
N ASN A 22 -14.62 4.70 17.27
CA ASN A 22 -13.98 3.68 16.48
C ASN A 22 -12.74 3.19 17.26
N PRO A 23 -12.67 1.92 17.67
CA PRO A 23 -11.45 1.44 18.30
C PRO A 23 -10.35 1.54 17.25
N ALA A 24 -9.39 2.43 17.48
CA ALA A 24 -8.14 2.45 16.75
C ALA A 24 -7.64 1.01 16.69
N ALA A 25 -7.45 0.48 15.48
CA ALA A 25 -6.96 -0.88 15.27
C ALA A 25 -5.65 -0.99 16.05
N LYS A 26 -5.69 -1.68 17.19
CA LYS A 26 -4.50 -1.99 17.96
C LYS A 26 -3.59 -2.80 17.06
N SER A 27 -2.47 -2.22 16.66
CA SER A 27 -1.37 -2.96 16.07
C SER A 27 -1.02 -4.10 17.03
N ASP A 28 -0.92 -5.31 16.49
CA ASP A 28 -0.58 -6.50 17.26
C ASP A 28 0.84 -6.30 17.83
N PRO A 29 1.03 -6.15 19.17
CA PRO A 29 2.33 -5.88 19.77
C PRO A 29 3.34 -6.99 19.49
N GLY A 30 2.90 -8.18 19.10
CA GLY A 30 3.77 -9.29 18.68
C GLY A 30 4.44 -9.07 17.32
N GLN A 31 3.96 -8.15 16.47
CA GLN A 31 4.56 -7.83 15.18
C GLN A 31 5.63 -6.73 15.28
N GLU A 32 5.45 -5.76 16.15
CA GLU A 32 6.45 -4.72 16.42
C GLU A 32 7.72 -5.31 17.03
N GLN A 33 7.59 -6.24 17.95
CA GLN A 33 8.72 -6.88 18.63
C GLN A 33 9.55 -7.78 17.70
N ARG A 34 9.00 -8.26 16.56
CA ARG A 34 9.73 -9.10 15.59
C ARG A 34 10.69 -8.32 14.69
N ASN A 35 10.57 -7.01 14.60
CA ASN A 35 11.44 -6.18 13.75
C ASN A 35 12.59 -5.51 14.49
N SER A 36 12.54 -5.44 15.82
CA SER A 36 13.64 -4.92 16.63
C SER A 36 14.84 -5.86 16.53
N GLY A 37 15.94 -5.37 15.97
CA GLY A 37 17.20 -6.11 15.85
C GLY A 37 17.47 -6.81 14.51
N ARG A 38 16.60 -6.69 13.50
CA ARG A 38 16.91 -7.22 12.17
C ARG A 38 17.94 -6.33 11.46
N SER A 39 18.89 -6.98 10.78
CA SER A 39 19.80 -6.28 9.87
C SER A 39 19.07 -5.76 8.61
N PRO A 40 19.64 -4.76 7.89
CA PRO A 40 19.06 -4.28 6.62
C PRO A 40 18.78 -5.41 5.63
N VAL A 41 19.71 -6.36 5.51
CA VAL A 41 19.58 -7.52 4.62
C VAL A 41 18.42 -8.43 5.02
N GLU A 42 18.20 -8.63 6.31
CA GLU A 42 17.09 -9.45 6.81
C GLU A 42 15.73 -8.81 6.59
N VAL A 43 15.61 -7.49 6.77
CA VAL A 43 14.38 -6.76 6.47
C VAL A 43 14.01 -6.93 4.99
N VAL A 44 14.97 -6.73 4.09
CA VAL A 44 14.78 -6.91 2.65
C VAL A 44 14.43 -8.36 2.33
N ARG A 45 15.08 -9.34 2.95
CA ARG A 45 14.77 -10.75 2.76
C ARG A 45 13.34 -11.09 3.16
N VAL A 46 12.89 -10.65 4.33
CA VAL A 46 11.52 -10.89 4.79
C VAL A 46 10.50 -10.26 3.84
N PHE A 47 10.74 -9.01 3.44
CA PHE A 47 9.87 -8.28 2.52
C PHE A 47 9.72 -9.00 1.18
N TYR A 48 10.83 -9.34 0.51
CA TYR A 48 10.78 -9.99 -0.79
C TYR A 48 10.35 -11.46 -0.73
N THR A 49 10.58 -12.15 0.38
CA THR A 49 9.99 -13.48 0.60
C THR A 49 8.46 -13.38 0.61
N TYR A 50 7.90 -12.36 1.28
CA TYR A 50 6.46 -12.15 1.25
C TYR A 50 5.97 -11.86 -0.18
N LEU A 51 6.62 -10.93 -0.89
CA LEU A 51 6.23 -10.54 -2.26
C LEU A 51 6.27 -11.70 -3.23
N THR A 52 7.31 -12.53 -3.20
CA THR A 52 7.44 -13.69 -4.10
C THR A 52 6.47 -14.82 -3.77
N THR A 53 6.05 -14.93 -2.51
CA THR A 53 5.10 -15.97 -2.04
C THR A 53 3.65 -15.57 -2.34
N TYR A 54 3.25 -14.35 -1.99
CA TYR A 54 1.84 -13.93 -2.01
C TYR A 54 1.47 -13.04 -3.20
N ARG A 55 2.47 -12.47 -3.88
CA ARG A 55 2.34 -11.69 -5.12
C ARG A 55 1.22 -10.64 -5.07
N PRO A 56 1.21 -9.73 -4.10
CA PRO A 56 0.20 -8.68 -4.02
C PRO A 56 0.32 -7.76 -5.24
N LEU A 57 -0.82 -7.41 -5.83
CA LEU A 57 -0.90 -6.46 -6.94
C LEU A 57 -1.13 -5.04 -6.39
N GLY A 58 -0.60 -4.05 -7.09
CA GLY A 58 -0.78 -2.64 -6.76
C GLY A 58 -0.34 -2.27 -5.33
N ILE A 59 -1.03 -1.32 -4.71
CA ILE A 59 -0.80 -0.93 -3.32
C ILE A 59 -1.27 -2.06 -2.40
N PRO A 60 -0.42 -2.59 -1.51
CA PRO A 60 -0.79 -3.69 -0.63
C PRO A 60 -2.00 -3.37 0.26
N LYS A 61 -3.02 -4.23 0.24
CA LYS A 61 -4.26 -4.11 1.03
C LYS A 61 -4.42 -5.28 2.00
N GLY A 62 -5.29 -5.15 2.97
CA GLY A 62 -5.70 -6.23 3.87
C GLY A 62 -4.54 -6.96 4.55
N ARG A 63 -4.39 -8.27 4.30
CA ARG A 63 -3.30 -9.10 4.87
C ARG A 63 -1.92 -8.64 4.41
N ALA A 64 -1.77 -8.23 3.14
CA ALA A 64 -0.50 -7.75 2.61
C ALA A 64 -0.09 -6.43 3.27
N LYS A 65 -1.02 -5.51 3.49
CA LYS A 65 -0.78 -4.27 4.25
C LYS A 65 -0.25 -4.59 5.65
N ARG A 66 -0.94 -5.44 6.41
CA ARG A 66 -0.51 -5.82 7.76
C ARG A 66 0.88 -6.46 7.82
N ALA A 67 1.26 -7.20 6.80
CA ALA A 67 2.56 -7.87 6.75
C ALA A 67 3.70 -6.94 6.32
N LEU A 68 3.46 -6.02 5.39
CA LEU A 68 4.50 -5.22 4.73
C LEU A 68 4.69 -3.84 5.36
N TRP A 69 3.63 -3.18 5.86
CA TRP A 69 3.73 -1.84 6.47
C TRP A 69 4.76 -1.76 7.61
N PRO A 70 4.83 -2.73 8.55
CA PRO A 70 5.85 -2.72 9.59
C PRO A 70 7.29 -2.82 9.07
N LEU A 71 7.50 -3.17 7.81
CA LEU A 71 8.81 -3.27 7.17
C LEU A 71 9.18 -2.02 6.36
N MET A 72 8.27 -1.05 6.25
CA MET A 72 8.44 0.18 5.46
C MET A 72 8.65 1.39 6.36
N SER A 73 9.29 2.44 5.82
CA SER A 73 9.44 3.71 6.49
C SER A 73 8.09 4.43 6.66
N LYS A 74 7.99 5.26 7.68
CA LYS A 74 6.80 6.12 7.89
C LYS A 74 6.52 7.03 6.69
N ARG A 75 7.58 7.46 5.98
CA ARG A 75 7.45 8.25 4.77
C ARG A 75 6.74 7.45 3.68
N LEU A 76 7.28 6.28 3.33
CA LEU A 76 6.73 5.43 2.27
C LEU A 76 5.30 4.98 2.61
N VAL A 77 5.04 4.60 3.85
CA VAL A 77 3.69 4.22 4.32
C VAL A 77 2.69 5.36 4.14
N ARG A 78 3.03 6.60 4.55
CA ARG A 78 2.12 7.76 4.41
C ARG A 78 1.79 8.05 2.94
N GLU A 79 2.78 7.98 2.06
CA GLU A 79 2.57 8.21 0.63
C GLU A 79 1.63 7.15 0.03
N LEU A 80 1.86 5.86 0.34
CA LEU A 80 0.99 4.78 -0.11
C LEU A 80 -0.43 4.87 0.48
N GLU A 81 -0.58 5.26 1.74
CA GLU A 81 -1.89 5.46 2.37
C GLU A 81 -2.66 6.65 1.78
N THR A 82 -1.95 7.72 1.42
CA THR A 82 -2.55 8.86 0.72
C THR A 82 -3.11 8.44 -0.64
N LEU A 83 -2.34 7.67 -1.41
CA LEU A 83 -2.81 7.13 -2.69
C LEU A 83 -3.95 6.12 -2.53
N GLN A 84 -3.89 5.27 -1.51
CA GLN A 84 -4.98 4.34 -1.20
C GLN A 84 -6.28 5.09 -0.83
N SER A 85 -6.19 6.16 -0.04
CA SER A 85 -7.35 6.99 0.30
C SER A 85 -7.97 7.64 -0.94
N CYS A 86 -7.15 8.07 -1.88
CA CYS A 86 -7.60 8.60 -3.16
C CYS A 86 -8.29 7.53 -4.01
N GLU A 87 -7.75 6.33 -4.06
CA GLU A 87 -8.36 5.19 -4.76
C GLU A 87 -9.75 4.86 -4.16
N ASP A 88 -9.85 4.83 -2.83
CA ASP A 88 -11.11 4.58 -2.14
C ASP A 88 -12.13 5.70 -2.40
N ASP A 89 -11.69 6.96 -2.49
CA ASP A 89 -12.53 8.11 -2.85
C ASP A 89 -13.06 7.99 -4.30
N TYR A 90 -12.19 7.63 -5.25
CA TYR A 90 -12.56 7.37 -6.64
C TYR A 90 -13.62 6.27 -6.75
N PHE A 91 -13.38 5.10 -6.16
CA PHE A 91 -14.31 3.98 -6.21
C PHE A 91 -15.66 4.29 -5.56
N ARG A 92 -15.67 5.11 -4.51
CA ARG A 92 -16.90 5.57 -3.87
C ARG A 92 -17.70 6.50 -4.78
N ARG A 93 -17.05 7.47 -5.43
CA ARG A 93 -17.71 8.44 -6.32
C ARG A 93 -18.26 7.80 -7.59
N TYR A 94 -17.50 6.89 -8.18
CA TYR A 94 -17.86 6.27 -9.45
C TYR A 94 -18.46 4.87 -9.29
N ALA A 95 -18.90 4.47 -8.10
CA ALA A 95 -19.38 3.11 -7.82
C ALA A 95 -20.52 2.67 -8.75
N GLU A 96 -21.49 3.53 -9.02
CA GLU A 96 -22.63 3.24 -9.90
C GLU A 96 -22.21 3.17 -11.36
N TYR A 97 -21.40 4.13 -11.82
CA TYR A 97 -20.88 4.16 -13.17
C TYR A 97 -20.06 2.91 -13.51
N LEU A 98 -19.13 2.53 -12.63
CA LEU A 98 -18.30 1.35 -12.82
C LEU A 98 -19.11 0.05 -12.83
N ARG A 99 -20.18 -0.01 -12.02
CA ARG A 99 -21.09 -1.16 -11.97
C ARG A 99 -21.92 -1.28 -13.26
N ALA A 100 -22.37 -0.16 -13.81
CA ALA A 100 -23.20 -0.12 -15.01
C ALA A 100 -22.39 -0.42 -16.29
N ASN A 101 -21.14 0.01 -16.35
CA ASN A 101 -20.36 0.01 -17.59
C ASN A 101 -19.27 -1.07 -17.66
N GLN A 102 -18.96 -1.77 -16.58
CA GLN A 102 -17.92 -2.81 -16.49
C GLN A 102 -16.53 -2.37 -17.02
N PHE A 103 -16.26 -1.07 -17.01
CA PHE A 103 -15.00 -0.51 -17.47
C PHE A 103 -13.88 -0.71 -16.46
N LYS A 104 -12.64 -0.75 -16.96
CA LYS A 104 -11.46 -0.64 -16.12
C LYS A 104 -11.48 0.72 -15.41
N PRO A 105 -11.24 0.76 -14.09
CA PRO A 105 -11.19 2.04 -13.37
C PRO A 105 -10.08 2.92 -13.93
N GLY A 106 -10.33 4.24 -13.97
CA GLY A 106 -9.35 5.22 -14.44
C GLY A 106 -8.19 5.45 -13.46
N ILE A 107 -8.28 4.87 -12.26
CA ILE A 107 -7.28 5.05 -11.19
C ILE A 107 -6.61 3.72 -10.84
N GLY A 108 -5.33 3.81 -10.42
CA GLY A 108 -4.66 2.75 -9.66
C GLY A 108 -4.47 1.43 -10.38
N TRP A 109 -4.64 1.41 -11.71
CA TRP A 109 -4.51 0.18 -12.48
C TRP A 109 -3.04 -0.25 -12.57
N LEU A 110 -2.60 -0.98 -11.55
CA LEU A 110 -1.36 -1.73 -11.58
C LEU A 110 -1.70 -3.21 -11.63
N GLU A 111 -1.59 -3.81 -12.80
CA GLU A 111 -1.77 -5.26 -12.99
C GLU A 111 -0.59 -6.06 -12.40
N ASP A 112 0.43 -5.38 -11.91
CA ASP A 112 1.71 -5.92 -11.46
C ASP A 112 2.06 -5.50 -10.02
N GLY A 113 3.10 -6.13 -9.50
CA GLY A 113 3.60 -5.86 -8.16
C GLY A 113 4.31 -4.51 -8.10
N LEU A 114 3.90 -3.64 -7.17
CA LEU A 114 4.46 -2.31 -6.98
C LEU A 114 5.98 -2.31 -6.75
N PHE A 115 6.51 -3.31 -6.07
CA PHE A 115 7.92 -3.42 -5.68
C PHE A 115 8.71 -4.44 -6.52
N SER A 116 8.24 -4.75 -7.72
CA SER A 116 8.79 -5.82 -8.55
C SER A 116 9.53 -5.34 -9.80
N GLY A 117 9.69 -4.05 -9.98
CA GLY A 117 10.37 -3.48 -11.15
C GLY A 117 9.44 -3.09 -12.29
N PRO A 118 9.99 -2.59 -13.39
CA PRO A 118 9.21 -2.12 -14.51
C PRO A 118 8.59 -3.29 -15.26
N ASN A 119 7.46 -3.04 -15.81
CA ASN A 119 6.64 -3.85 -16.70
C ASN A 119 5.53 -4.66 -16.02
N GLU A 120 4.54 -4.92 -16.81
CA GLU A 120 3.33 -5.71 -16.70
C GLU A 120 3.52 -7.11 -16.08
N ALA A 121 4.69 -7.33 -15.52
CA ALA A 121 5.08 -8.59 -14.92
C ALA A 121 4.61 -8.62 -13.47
N ALA A 122 3.80 -9.59 -13.16
CA ALA A 122 3.52 -10.01 -11.79
C ALA A 122 4.80 -10.04 -10.94
N SER A 123 4.68 -9.98 -9.62
CA SER A 123 5.80 -10.08 -8.69
C SER A 123 6.84 -11.10 -9.12
N PRO A 124 8.14 -10.86 -8.90
CA PRO A 124 9.19 -11.77 -9.31
C PRO A 124 8.95 -13.17 -8.76
N SER A 125 9.31 -14.19 -9.51
CA SER A 125 9.19 -15.58 -9.07
C SER A 125 10.27 -15.97 -8.07
N LYS A 126 11.43 -15.29 -8.15
CA LYS A 126 12.58 -15.47 -7.24
C LYS A 126 13.36 -14.18 -7.10
N PHE A 127 14.11 -14.07 -6.02
CA PHE A 127 15.09 -13.01 -5.82
C PHE A 127 16.37 -13.57 -5.19
N SER A 128 17.47 -12.86 -5.37
CA SER A 128 18.73 -13.09 -4.66
C SER A 128 19.32 -11.77 -4.22
N ILE A 129 19.88 -11.70 -3.02
CA ILE A 129 20.61 -10.56 -2.52
C ILE A 129 22.04 -10.68 -3.05
N LEU A 130 22.50 -9.67 -3.77
CA LEU A 130 23.83 -9.64 -4.38
C LEU A 130 24.86 -9.01 -3.43
N SER A 131 24.50 -7.86 -2.84
CA SER A 131 25.36 -7.12 -1.93
C SER A 131 24.56 -6.15 -1.07
N SER A 132 25.20 -5.59 -0.06
CA SER A 132 24.69 -4.43 0.68
C SER A 132 25.82 -3.41 0.86
N LYS A 133 25.47 -2.12 0.78
CA LYS A 133 26.43 -1.02 0.91
C LYS A 133 25.86 0.07 1.80
N THR A 134 26.56 0.44 2.85
CA THR A 134 26.27 1.63 3.64
C THR A 134 26.56 2.88 2.80
N VAL A 135 25.56 3.73 2.60
CA VAL A 135 25.64 4.94 1.77
C VAL A 135 25.43 6.22 2.57
N GLY A 136 25.22 6.10 3.86
CA GLY A 136 25.07 7.20 4.81
C GLY A 136 25.01 6.66 6.24
N GLU A 137 24.93 7.54 7.23
CA GLU A 137 24.96 7.19 8.65
C GLU A 137 23.83 6.20 9.03
N ASN A 138 22.62 6.42 8.47
CA ASN A 138 21.43 5.64 8.77
C ASN A 138 20.80 5.01 7.50
N ARG A 139 21.61 4.82 6.44
CA ARG A 139 21.12 4.36 5.14
C ARG A 139 22.00 3.27 4.56
N VAL A 140 21.36 2.19 4.13
CA VAL A 140 21.99 1.05 3.48
C VAL A 140 21.25 0.74 2.19
N ASP A 141 21.98 0.63 1.07
CA ASP A 141 21.45 0.16 -0.19
C ASP A 141 21.72 -1.35 -0.31
N VAL A 142 20.66 -2.13 -0.53
CA VAL A 142 20.73 -3.58 -0.72
C VAL A 142 20.44 -3.89 -2.18
N HIS A 143 21.41 -4.46 -2.87
CA HIS A 143 21.34 -4.81 -4.28
C HIS A 143 20.72 -6.21 -4.44
N LEU A 144 19.77 -6.31 -5.34
CA LEU A 144 19.00 -7.53 -5.61
C LEU A 144 19.05 -7.88 -7.08
N ARG A 145 19.03 -9.18 -7.36
CA ARG A 145 18.69 -9.74 -8.67
C ARG A 145 17.35 -10.43 -8.57
N PHE A 146 16.47 -10.11 -9.49
CA PHE A 146 15.16 -10.72 -9.63
C PHE A 146 15.12 -11.67 -10.82
N THR A 147 14.32 -12.70 -10.69
CA THR A 147 13.94 -13.58 -11.80
C THR A 147 12.44 -13.49 -11.98
N HIS A 148 12.01 -13.11 -13.15
CA HIS A 148 10.63 -13.16 -13.57
C HIS A 148 10.42 -14.36 -14.47
N LYS A 149 9.39 -15.17 -14.19
CA LYS A 149 8.97 -16.28 -15.03
C LYS A 149 7.76 -15.85 -15.85
N GLN A 150 7.93 -15.67 -17.14
CA GLN A 150 6.86 -15.37 -18.06
C GLN A 150 6.34 -16.69 -18.66
N THR A 151 5.05 -16.93 -18.49
CA THR A 151 4.38 -18.12 -19.02
C THR A 151 3.47 -17.69 -20.15
N TYR A 152 3.69 -18.26 -21.32
CA TYR A 152 2.85 -18.01 -22.50
C TYR A 152 1.77 -19.08 -22.62
N CYS A 153 0.64 -18.71 -23.25
CA CYS A 153 -0.36 -19.69 -23.67
C CYS A 153 0.21 -20.63 -24.73
N CYS A 154 -0.54 -21.66 -25.05
CA CYS A 154 -0.33 -22.50 -26.24
C CYS A 154 0.93 -23.38 -26.25
N GLY A 155 1.43 -23.77 -25.05
CA GLY A 155 2.51 -24.78 -24.94
C GLY A 155 3.93 -24.27 -25.18
N TYR A 156 4.12 -22.96 -25.33
CA TYR A 156 5.46 -22.40 -25.38
C TYR A 156 6.18 -22.56 -24.02
N PRO A 157 7.50 -22.88 -24.04
CA PRO A 157 8.26 -22.99 -22.81
C PRO A 157 8.31 -21.64 -22.08
N PRO A 158 8.30 -21.65 -20.75
CA PRO A 158 8.40 -20.40 -20.00
C PRO A 158 9.71 -19.71 -20.28
N GLN A 159 9.66 -18.39 -20.45
CA GLN A 159 10.86 -17.55 -20.53
C GLN A 159 11.19 -17.00 -19.15
N TYR A 160 12.48 -16.78 -18.90
CA TYR A 160 12.98 -16.20 -17.66
C TYR A 160 13.70 -14.89 -17.97
N GLU A 161 13.21 -13.83 -17.38
CA GLU A 161 13.85 -12.52 -17.42
C GLU A 161 14.57 -12.27 -16.11
N HIS A 162 15.78 -11.72 -16.20
CA HIS A 162 16.57 -11.31 -15.04
C HIS A 162 16.80 -9.81 -15.06
N TYR A 163 16.60 -9.16 -13.94
CA TYR A 163 16.89 -7.74 -13.78
C TYR A 163 17.38 -7.46 -12.36
N GLU A 164 17.99 -6.31 -12.19
CA GLU A 164 18.54 -5.87 -10.91
C GLU A 164 17.77 -4.67 -10.36
N GLY A 165 17.77 -4.55 -9.05
CA GLY A 165 17.20 -3.43 -8.34
C GLY A 165 17.96 -3.14 -7.06
N VAL A 166 17.73 -1.95 -6.53
CA VAL A 166 18.31 -1.49 -5.27
C VAL A 166 17.20 -1.14 -4.33
N VAL A 167 17.24 -1.71 -3.14
CA VAL A 167 16.33 -1.39 -2.03
C VAL A 167 17.08 -0.49 -1.07
N THR A 168 16.57 0.71 -0.86
CA THR A 168 17.05 1.62 0.16
C THR A 168 16.42 1.27 1.49
N VAL A 169 17.25 0.98 2.48
CA VAL A 169 16.87 0.70 3.86
C VAL A 169 17.40 1.80 4.76
N VAL A 170 16.56 2.33 5.64
CA VAL A 170 16.92 3.39 6.58
C VAL A 170 16.72 2.91 8.02
N LEU A 171 17.49 3.49 8.95
CA LEU A 171 17.27 3.29 10.39
C LEU A 171 16.24 4.32 10.86
N GLU A 172 15.10 3.84 11.36
CA GLU A 172 14.00 4.65 11.88
C GLU A 172 13.49 4.02 13.19
N ASP A 173 13.44 4.79 14.28
CA ASP A 173 13.05 4.30 15.62
C ASP A 173 13.80 3.02 16.03
N ASP A 174 15.13 3.02 15.91
CA ASP A 174 16.04 1.92 16.24
C ASP A 174 15.79 0.60 15.48
N ARG A 175 15.14 0.68 14.34
CA ARG A 175 14.91 -0.47 13.45
C ARG A 175 15.16 -0.13 11.99
N PHE A 176 15.67 -1.07 11.25
CA PHE A 176 15.81 -0.92 9.80
C PHE A 176 14.47 -1.15 9.11
N VAL A 177 14.13 -0.24 8.18
CA VAL A 177 12.90 -0.26 7.39
C VAL A 177 13.20 0.10 5.93
N ILE A 178 12.39 -0.40 5.01
CA ILE A 178 12.49 -0.09 3.59
C ILE A 178 11.92 1.29 3.32
N ASP A 179 12.72 2.17 2.73
CA ASP A 179 12.31 3.52 2.41
C ASP A 179 12.06 3.73 0.90
N ASP A 180 12.79 3.00 0.05
CA ASP A 180 12.59 3.08 -1.39
C ASP A 180 13.06 1.80 -2.10
N PHE A 181 12.67 1.67 -3.36
CA PHE A 181 13.10 0.62 -4.26
C PHE A 181 13.29 1.20 -5.66
N VAL A 182 14.41 0.92 -6.30
CA VAL A 182 14.68 1.33 -7.68
C VAL A 182 15.02 0.11 -8.51
N ALA A 183 14.26 -0.13 -9.58
CA ALA A 183 14.62 -1.12 -10.59
C ALA A 183 14.52 -0.48 -11.98
N ARG A 184 15.55 -0.66 -12.79
CA ARG A 184 15.65 -0.04 -14.13
C ARG A 184 15.37 1.48 -14.12
N GLY A 185 15.79 2.18 -13.06
CA GLY A 185 15.62 3.62 -12.93
C GLY A 185 14.23 4.10 -12.49
N VAL A 186 13.30 3.18 -12.17
CA VAL A 186 11.94 3.51 -11.78
C VAL A 186 11.68 3.15 -10.33
N THR A 187 11.11 4.10 -9.55
CA THR A 187 10.67 3.88 -8.17
C THR A 187 9.19 3.49 -8.11
N PRO A 188 8.71 2.86 -7.01
CA PRO A 188 7.29 2.58 -6.81
C PRO A 188 6.40 3.83 -6.92
N LEU A 189 6.84 4.95 -6.38
CA LEU A 189 6.08 6.20 -6.41
C LEU A 189 6.00 6.81 -7.81
N VAL A 190 7.07 6.73 -8.61
CA VAL A 190 7.05 7.13 -10.02
C VAL A 190 6.07 6.26 -10.82
N ARG A 191 6.05 4.95 -10.56
CA ARG A 191 5.09 4.05 -11.22
C ARG A 191 3.63 4.37 -10.87
N LEU A 192 3.40 4.79 -9.64
CA LEU A 192 2.06 5.18 -9.20
C LEU A 192 1.64 6.54 -9.76
N SER A 193 2.59 7.44 -10.09
CA SER A 193 2.29 8.82 -10.46
C SER A 193 1.32 8.92 -11.64
N ASP A 194 1.49 8.11 -12.68
CA ASP A 194 0.61 8.11 -13.85
C ASP A 194 -0.79 7.59 -13.54
N GLY A 195 -0.87 6.51 -12.78
CA GLY A 195 -2.14 5.91 -12.37
C GLY A 195 -2.94 6.75 -11.40
N TYR A 196 -2.27 7.66 -10.68
CA TYR A 196 -2.85 8.50 -9.62
C TYR A 196 -2.71 10.01 -9.92
N ALA A 197 -2.52 10.39 -11.19
CA ALA A 197 -2.37 11.79 -11.60
C ALA A 197 -3.53 12.70 -11.19
N GLY A 198 -4.75 12.13 -11.03
CA GLY A 198 -5.93 12.84 -10.53
C GLY A 198 -6.04 12.91 -9.00
N CYS A 199 -5.02 12.46 -8.26
CA CYS A 199 -5.04 12.44 -6.80
C CYS A 199 -4.44 13.70 -6.20
N LYS A 200 -5.16 14.32 -5.24
CA LYS A 200 -4.65 15.45 -4.46
C LYS A 200 -5.03 15.29 -2.99
N GLY A 201 -4.03 15.17 -2.13
CA GLY A 201 -4.24 15.05 -0.68
C GLY A 201 -5.15 13.90 -0.27
N GLY A 202 -5.09 12.76 -0.98
CA GLY A 202 -5.93 11.60 -0.68
C GLY A 202 -7.34 11.64 -1.25
N GLN A 203 -7.66 12.62 -2.10
CA GLN A 203 -8.94 12.75 -2.79
C GLN A 203 -8.75 12.67 -4.30
N TRP A 204 -9.71 12.10 -4.99
CA TRP A 204 -9.76 12.13 -6.44
C TRP A 204 -10.34 13.47 -6.92
N VAL A 205 -9.57 14.23 -7.69
CA VAL A 205 -9.98 15.51 -8.26
C VAL A 205 -10.17 15.47 -9.79
N GLY A 206 -10.09 14.29 -10.39
CA GLY A 206 -10.15 14.10 -11.84
C GLY A 206 -8.79 14.27 -12.51
N ARG A 207 -8.63 13.66 -13.68
CA ARG A 207 -7.46 13.90 -14.53
C ARG A 207 -7.68 15.16 -15.36
N PRO A 208 -6.60 15.91 -15.69
CA PRO A 208 -6.72 17.00 -16.66
C PRO A 208 -7.34 16.49 -17.97
N GLY A 209 -8.52 17.04 -18.33
CA GLY A 209 -9.24 16.65 -19.57
C GLY A 209 -10.26 15.53 -19.43
N GLU A 210 -10.46 14.97 -18.24
CA GLU A 210 -11.64 14.13 -17.99
C GLU A 210 -12.89 15.02 -17.88
N PRO A 211 -14.02 14.66 -18.54
CA PRO A 211 -15.27 15.35 -18.33
C PRO A 211 -15.78 15.12 -16.90
N ASP A 212 -16.38 16.14 -16.30
CA ASP A 212 -17.04 16.09 -14.99
C ASP A 212 -18.19 15.08 -14.96
#